data_cfae4a3f505b05078572e8bac813a118
#
_entry.id   cfae4a3f505b05078572e8bac813a118
#
_cell.length_a   1.000
_cell.length_b   1.000
_cell.length_c   1.000
_cell.angle_alpha   90.00
_cell.angle_beta   90.00
_cell.angle_gamma   90.00
#
_symmetry.space_group_name_H-M   'P 1'
#
loop_
_entity.id
_entity.type
_entity.pdbx_description
1 polymer ?
#
loop_
_entity_poly.entity_id
_entity_poly.type
_entity_poly.pdbx_seq_one_letter_code
_entity_poly.pdbx_strand_id
1 'polypeptide(L)'
;MTPEVEDKDVTVRKADLQRDIKSLISYAVGCMFGRYSLNEEGLIYAGGEWDDSQYTTFQPDKDNIMPITDEEYFEDDIVSRFCDWLKIAFGTKSFDTNMDFIAKALGNKGDTSREVIRNYFLNDFFKDHCNTYSVTGSGKRPIYWLFDSGKQNGFKALIYMHRYDADTVGKVRTDYLHKAQKYVETAMQSAQYTLDNASSSSEKSKATRSITKYTKQLAEMQIYDEAIAHIANQRIEIDLDDGVKINYAKFQGVEVAQEGKKALKVDLLAKI
;
A
#
# COMPACT_ATOMS: atom_id res chain seq x y z
N MET A 1 27.98 20.12 -15.28
CA MET A 1 27.97 21.54 -14.90
C MET A 1 26.53 21.93 -14.61
N THR A 2 26.20 22.23 -13.38
CA THR A 2 24.93 22.88 -13.04
C THR A 2 24.98 24.32 -13.58
N PRO A 3 23.98 24.80 -14.33
CA PRO A 3 23.98 26.21 -14.74
C PRO A 3 23.97 27.09 -13.50
N GLU A 4 24.80 28.11 -13.47
CA GLU A 4 24.71 29.18 -12.47
C GLU A 4 23.38 29.91 -12.69
N VAL A 5 22.49 29.81 -11.69
CA VAL A 5 21.20 30.51 -11.67
C VAL A 5 21.38 31.74 -10.76
N GLU A 6 20.94 32.92 -11.22
CA GLU A 6 21.01 34.14 -10.38
C GLU A 6 20.05 34.00 -9.18
N ASP A 7 20.44 34.49 -7.99
CA ASP A 7 19.66 34.40 -6.75
C ASP A 7 18.20 34.90 -6.89
N LYS A 8 17.94 35.85 -7.78
CA LYS A 8 16.59 36.35 -8.08
C LYS A 8 15.68 35.31 -8.76
N ASP A 9 16.26 34.30 -9.41
CA ASP A 9 15.55 33.25 -10.15
C ASP A 9 15.40 31.99 -9.28
N VAL A 10 15.99 31.99 -8.07
CA VAL A 10 15.85 30.89 -7.11
C VAL A 10 14.59 31.11 -6.27
N THR A 11 13.54 30.38 -6.57
CA THR A 11 12.34 30.36 -5.75
C THR A 11 12.49 29.34 -4.61
N VAL A 12 12.78 29.83 -3.42
CA VAL A 12 12.81 28.98 -2.21
C VAL A 12 11.35 28.69 -1.81
N ARG A 13 10.95 27.42 -1.92
CA ARG A 13 9.64 26.99 -1.43
C ARG A 13 9.57 27.15 0.08
N LYS A 14 8.48 27.79 0.58
CA LYS A 14 8.21 27.87 2.01
C LYS A 14 8.13 26.44 2.59
N ALA A 15 8.77 26.21 3.73
CA ALA A 15 8.70 24.95 4.47
C ALA A 15 7.24 24.60 4.80
N ASP A 16 6.88 23.35 4.60
CA ASP A 16 5.55 22.79 4.86
C ASP A 16 5.73 21.42 5.50
N LEU A 17 5.47 21.36 6.81
CA LEU A 17 5.73 20.17 7.61
C LEU A 17 4.96 18.95 7.06
N GLN A 18 3.70 19.10 6.69
CA GLN A 18 2.89 17.98 6.20
C GLN A 18 3.44 17.44 4.88
N ARG A 19 3.77 18.34 3.94
CA ARG A 19 4.37 17.96 2.66
C ARG A 19 5.71 17.28 2.86
N ASP A 20 6.54 17.80 3.76
CA ASP A 20 7.89 17.30 3.98
C ASP A 20 7.85 15.91 4.66
N ILE A 21 6.90 15.67 5.59
CA ILE A 21 6.66 14.35 6.18
C ILE A 21 6.10 13.36 5.16
N LYS A 22 5.18 13.77 4.29
CA LYS A 22 4.69 12.92 3.19
C LYS A 22 5.83 12.52 2.23
N SER A 23 6.77 13.44 1.97
CA SER A 23 7.97 13.16 1.19
C SER A 23 8.90 12.17 1.88
N LEU A 24 9.08 12.29 3.20
CA LEU A 24 9.84 11.33 4.01
C LEU A 24 9.21 9.92 3.93
N ILE A 25 7.89 9.80 4.09
CA ILE A 25 7.19 8.52 3.97
C ILE A 25 7.35 7.95 2.56
N SER A 26 7.24 8.77 1.52
CA SER A 26 7.46 8.33 0.14
C SER A 26 8.88 7.81 -0.09
N TYR A 27 9.90 8.45 0.50
CA TYR A 27 11.29 7.98 0.47
C TYR A 27 11.45 6.65 1.22
N ALA A 28 10.86 6.53 2.41
CA ALA A 28 10.86 5.27 3.17
C ALA A 28 10.25 4.11 2.36
N VAL A 29 9.10 4.33 1.71
CA VAL A 29 8.48 3.35 0.82
C VAL A 29 9.43 3.00 -0.35
N GLY A 30 10.16 3.99 -0.87
CA GLY A 30 11.21 3.75 -1.86
C GLY A 30 12.31 2.83 -1.36
N CYS A 31 12.78 3.01 -0.12
CA CYS A 31 13.73 2.10 0.52
C CYS A 31 13.14 0.70 0.74
N MET A 32 11.86 0.63 1.16
CA MET A 32 11.18 -0.65 1.37
C MET A 32 11.04 -1.48 0.10
N PHE A 33 10.97 -0.84 -1.07
CA PHE A 33 10.93 -1.51 -2.37
C PHE A 33 12.28 -1.58 -3.10
N GLY A 34 13.35 -1.03 -2.52
CA GLY A 34 14.69 -1.01 -3.13
C GLY A 34 14.88 0.02 -4.24
N ARG A 35 13.92 0.96 -4.40
CA ARG A 35 14.12 2.12 -5.28
C ARG A 35 15.25 3.01 -4.78
N TYR A 36 15.36 3.13 -3.46
CA TYR A 36 16.41 3.85 -2.74
C TYR A 36 17.07 2.94 -1.72
N SER A 37 18.24 3.34 -1.23
CA SER A 37 18.97 2.65 -0.17
C SER A 37 19.37 3.64 0.92
N LEU A 38 19.60 3.15 2.15
CA LEU A 38 20.25 3.91 3.20
C LEU A 38 21.79 3.87 3.10
N ASN A 39 22.33 3.10 2.17
CA ASN A 39 23.78 2.92 1.98
C ASN A 39 24.35 3.80 0.87
N GLU A 40 23.53 4.13 -0.14
CA GLU A 40 23.95 4.82 -1.34
C GLU A 40 23.03 5.99 -1.67
N GLU A 41 23.57 7.05 -2.24
CA GLU A 41 22.80 8.22 -2.64
C GLU A 41 22.09 8.01 -3.98
N GLY A 42 20.90 8.59 -4.11
CA GLY A 42 20.18 8.67 -5.37
C GLY A 42 19.29 7.47 -5.65
N LEU A 43 19.01 7.26 -6.92
CA LEU A 43 18.17 6.18 -7.43
C LEU A 43 19.03 4.91 -7.58
N ILE A 44 18.64 3.84 -6.88
CA ILE A 44 19.36 2.56 -6.90
C ILE A 44 18.76 1.63 -7.95
N TYR A 45 17.43 1.41 -7.91
CA TYR A 45 16.79 0.49 -8.83
C TYR A 45 15.55 1.09 -9.50
N ALA A 46 15.52 1.00 -10.83
CA ALA A 46 14.38 1.37 -11.66
C ALA A 46 14.27 0.45 -12.91
N GLY A 47 14.58 -0.84 -12.73
CA GLY A 47 14.70 -1.84 -13.80
C GLY A 47 16.16 -2.23 -14.06
N GLY A 48 16.37 -3.33 -14.78
CA GLY A 48 17.68 -3.90 -15.02
C GLY A 48 18.08 -4.97 -14.00
N GLU A 49 19.38 -5.18 -13.81
CA GLU A 49 19.89 -6.17 -12.88
C GLU A 49 19.74 -5.70 -11.42
N TRP A 50 19.25 -6.60 -10.57
CA TRP A 50 19.12 -6.36 -9.14
C TRP A 50 20.43 -6.70 -8.42
N ASP A 51 20.91 -5.79 -7.57
CA ASP A 51 22.13 -5.96 -6.79
C ASP A 51 21.85 -5.82 -5.28
N ASP A 52 21.80 -6.96 -4.57
CA ASP A 52 21.56 -7.02 -3.13
C ASP A 52 22.64 -6.29 -2.30
N SER A 53 23.85 -6.13 -2.84
CA SER A 53 24.97 -5.50 -2.13
C SER A 53 24.72 -4.02 -1.82
N GLN A 54 23.80 -3.39 -2.54
CA GLN A 54 23.39 -2.00 -2.35
C GLN A 54 22.51 -1.76 -1.10
N TYR A 55 22.04 -2.83 -0.44
CA TYR A 55 21.03 -2.75 0.64
C TYR A 55 21.49 -3.40 1.95
N THR A 56 22.67 -3.02 2.47
CA THR A 56 23.24 -3.65 3.67
C THR A 56 22.62 -3.18 4.98
N THR A 57 22.17 -1.92 5.07
CA THR A 57 21.62 -1.31 6.28
C THR A 57 20.12 -1.61 6.46
N PHE A 58 19.36 -1.53 5.39
CA PHE A 58 17.93 -1.84 5.36
C PHE A 58 17.62 -2.68 4.13
N GLN A 59 17.12 -3.90 4.33
CA GLN A 59 16.79 -4.81 3.24
C GLN A 59 15.41 -4.49 2.66
N PRO A 60 15.30 -4.32 1.33
CA PRO A 60 14.01 -4.20 0.66
C PRO A 60 13.14 -5.42 0.86
N ASP A 61 11.85 -5.26 0.61
CA ASP A 61 10.91 -6.36 0.59
C ASP A 61 11.32 -7.41 -0.47
N LYS A 62 11.19 -8.70 -0.11
CA LYS A 62 11.74 -9.80 -0.92
C LYS A 62 10.94 -10.06 -2.18
N ASP A 63 9.63 -10.09 -2.08
CA ASP A 63 8.73 -10.47 -3.17
C ASP A 63 8.05 -9.28 -3.84
N ASN A 64 8.41 -8.06 -3.44
CA ASN A 64 7.86 -6.83 -3.99
C ASN A 64 6.37 -6.60 -3.68
N ILE A 65 5.83 -7.19 -2.61
CA ILE A 65 4.41 -7.07 -2.26
C ILE A 65 4.28 -6.66 -0.80
N MET A 66 3.81 -5.44 -0.53
CA MET A 66 3.55 -4.97 0.83
C MET A 66 2.05 -4.84 1.08
N PRO A 67 1.48 -5.66 1.98
CA PRO A 67 0.07 -5.57 2.34
C PRO A 67 -0.21 -4.29 3.13
N ILE A 68 -1.40 -3.71 2.87
CA ILE A 68 -1.95 -2.55 3.57
C ILE A 68 -3.33 -2.96 4.08
N THR A 69 -3.40 -3.40 5.33
CA THR A 69 -4.63 -3.85 5.97
C THR A 69 -5.04 -2.90 7.10
N ASP A 70 -6.31 -2.93 7.48
CA ASP A 70 -6.85 -2.11 8.56
C ASP A 70 -6.36 -2.55 9.96
N GLU A 71 -5.86 -3.78 10.06
CA GLU A 71 -5.17 -4.32 11.22
C GLU A 71 -3.86 -5.00 10.77
N GLU A 72 -2.98 -5.30 11.71
CA GLU A 72 -1.66 -5.86 11.42
C GLU A 72 -1.73 -7.39 11.32
N TYR A 73 -2.02 -7.90 10.13
CA TYR A 73 -2.16 -9.34 9.89
C TYR A 73 -0.90 -10.00 9.33
N PHE A 74 0.04 -9.22 8.82
CA PHE A 74 1.22 -9.69 8.10
C PHE A 74 2.50 -9.21 8.77
N GLU A 75 3.56 -10.03 8.74
CA GLU A 75 4.88 -9.65 9.24
C GLU A 75 5.51 -8.52 8.41
N ASP A 76 5.24 -8.51 7.12
CA ASP A 76 5.67 -7.51 6.13
C ASP A 76 4.64 -6.38 5.90
N ASP A 77 3.70 -6.21 6.84
CA ASP A 77 2.75 -5.08 6.84
C ASP A 77 3.49 -3.75 6.65
N ILE A 78 2.96 -2.88 5.77
CA ILE A 78 3.62 -1.63 5.39
C ILE A 78 3.95 -0.72 6.58
N VAL A 79 3.09 -0.70 7.62
CA VAL A 79 3.32 0.12 8.82
C VAL A 79 4.43 -0.49 9.66
N SER A 80 4.50 -1.81 9.77
CA SER A 80 5.55 -2.51 10.48
C SER A 80 6.90 -2.29 9.80
N ARG A 81 6.96 -2.45 8.48
CA ARG A 81 8.15 -2.14 7.67
C ARG A 81 8.59 -0.68 7.79
N PHE A 82 7.62 0.25 7.79
CA PHE A 82 7.90 1.67 8.00
C PHE A 82 8.47 1.94 9.40
N CYS A 83 7.94 1.31 10.45
CA CYS A 83 8.47 1.44 11.81
C CYS A 83 9.91 0.91 11.91
N ASP A 84 10.22 -0.20 11.26
CA ASP A 84 11.57 -0.77 11.25
C ASP A 84 12.54 0.13 10.48
N TRP A 85 12.12 0.64 9.32
CA TRP A 85 12.90 1.64 8.58
C TRP A 85 13.18 2.88 9.44
N LEU A 86 12.17 3.40 10.14
CA LEU A 86 12.29 4.59 10.99
C LEU A 86 13.29 4.38 12.14
N LYS A 87 13.27 3.19 12.78
CA LYS A 87 14.23 2.82 13.83
C LYS A 87 15.65 2.74 13.31
N ILE A 88 15.83 2.19 12.11
CA ILE A 88 17.15 2.03 11.48
C ILE A 88 17.69 3.39 11.02
N ALA A 89 16.86 4.20 10.37
CA ALA A 89 17.27 5.50 9.81
C ALA A 89 17.56 6.56 10.88
N PHE A 90 16.81 6.57 11.99
CA PHE A 90 16.88 7.64 13.00
C PHE A 90 17.23 7.15 14.42
N GLY A 91 17.41 5.86 14.58
CA GLY A 91 17.74 5.23 15.87
C GLY A 91 16.52 4.93 16.73
N THR A 92 16.64 3.87 17.53
CA THR A 92 15.55 3.36 18.39
C THR A 92 15.17 4.30 19.53
N LYS A 93 16.13 5.12 20.01
CA LYS A 93 15.88 6.07 21.13
C LYS A 93 14.89 7.16 20.78
N SER A 94 14.82 7.57 19.51
CA SER A 94 13.94 8.63 19.02
C SER A 94 12.65 8.10 18.41
N PHE A 95 12.44 6.79 18.43
CA PHE A 95 11.37 6.14 17.68
C PHE A 95 9.98 6.69 18.04
N ASP A 96 9.60 6.67 19.31
CA ASP A 96 8.28 7.13 19.76
C ASP A 96 8.06 8.62 19.45
N THR A 97 9.08 9.44 19.71
CA THR A 97 9.05 10.88 19.38
C THR A 97 8.85 11.11 17.88
N ASN A 98 9.54 10.34 17.04
CA ASN A 98 9.42 10.45 15.59
C ASN A 98 8.03 9.98 15.12
N MET A 99 7.50 8.89 15.68
CA MET A 99 6.14 8.42 15.38
C MET A 99 5.08 9.47 15.70
N ASP A 100 5.16 10.09 16.88
CA ASP A 100 4.24 11.15 17.31
C ASP A 100 4.36 12.40 16.42
N PHE A 101 5.58 12.77 16.06
CA PHE A 101 5.84 13.90 15.18
C PHE A 101 5.23 13.67 13.77
N ILE A 102 5.41 12.48 13.22
CA ILE A 102 4.83 12.08 11.93
C ILE A 102 3.31 12.07 12.00
N ALA A 103 2.73 11.43 13.03
CA ALA A 103 1.29 11.37 13.22
C ALA A 103 0.66 12.76 13.33
N LYS A 104 1.29 13.66 14.07
CA LYS A 104 0.85 15.05 14.20
C LYS A 104 0.88 15.78 12.86
N ALA A 105 1.92 15.60 12.06
CA ALA A 105 2.03 16.19 10.73
C ALA A 105 0.97 15.65 9.75
N LEU A 106 0.56 14.38 9.91
CA LEU A 106 -0.52 13.74 9.13
C LEU A 106 -1.93 14.11 9.60
N GLY A 107 -2.08 14.82 10.73
CA GLY A 107 -3.35 15.35 11.21
C GLY A 107 -4.06 14.53 12.28
N ASN A 108 -3.38 13.59 12.95
CA ASN A 108 -3.86 12.83 14.13
C ASN A 108 -5.21 12.11 13.93
N LYS A 109 -5.44 11.50 12.79
CA LYS A 109 -6.65 10.70 12.53
C LYS A 109 -6.48 9.27 13.05
N GLY A 110 -6.63 9.05 14.33
CA GLY A 110 -6.50 7.78 15.04
C GLY A 110 -6.20 8.00 16.51
N ASP A 111 -6.32 6.95 17.33
CA ASP A 111 -6.10 7.01 18.77
C ASP A 111 -4.61 6.87 19.15
N THR A 112 -3.82 6.29 18.26
CA THR A 112 -2.37 6.12 18.41
C THR A 112 -1.62 6.61 17.17
N SER A 113 -0.34 6.96 17.32
CA SER A 113 0.52 7.38 16.20
C SER A 113 0.60 6.29 15.12
N ARG A 114 0.61 5.00 15.52
CA ARG A 114 0.60 3.86 14.59
C ARG A 114 -0.69 3.77 13.79
N GLU A 115 -1.84 3.99 14.40
CA GLU A 115 -3.14 4.05 13.70
C GLU A 115 -3.24 5.23 12.75
N VAL A 116 -2.73 6.40 13.12
CA VAL A 116 -2.69 7.57 12.23
C VAL A 116 -1.91 7.26 10.96
N ILE A 117 -0.72 6.65 11.10
CA ILE A 117 0.12 6.27 9.97
C ILE A 117 -0.56 5.17 9.13
N ARG A 118 -1.21 4.19 9.75
CA ARG A 118 -1.99 3.16 9.06
C ARG A 118 -3.14 3.77 8.25
N ASN A 119 -3.90 4.68 8.84
CA ASN A 119 -4.96 5.40 8.15
C ASN A 119 -4.46 6.21 6.96
N TYR A 120 -3.26 6.79 7.06
CA TYR A 120 -2.64 7.48 5.94
C TYR A 120 -2.30 6.51 4.79
N PHE A 121 -1.69 5.36 5.07
CA PHE A 121 -1.40 4.35 4.06
C PHE A 121 -2.66 3.79 3.41
N LEU A 122 -3.70 3.51 4.19
CA LEU A 122 -4.96 2.97 3.70
C LEU A 122 -5.73 3.91 2.78
N ASN A 123 -5.71 5.24 3.05
CA ASN A 123 -6.66 6.16 2.45
C ASN A 123 -6.03 7.29 1.61
N ASP A 124 -4.80 7.70 1.92
CA ASP A 124 -4.23 8.94 1.37
C ASP A 124 -2.91 8.72 0.62
N PHE A 125 -2.05 7.80 1.04
CA PHE A 125 -0.71 7.61 0.48
C PHE A 125 -0.72 7.41 -1.03
N PHE A 126 -1.54 6.49 -1.55
CA PHE A 126 -1.57 6.19 -2.98
C PHE A 126 -2.04 7.39 -3.81
N LYS A 127 -3.00 8.16 -3.28
CA LYS A 127 -3.45 9.40 -3.91
C LYS A 127 -2.34 10.45 -3.97
N ASP A 128 -1.60 10.63 -2.88
CA ASP A 128 -0.46 11.55 -2.82
C ASP A 128 0.65 11.10 -3.78
N HIS A 129 0.92 9.80 -3.83
CA HIS A 129 1.86 9.20 -4.79
C HIS A 129 1.44 9.49 -6.24
N CYS A 130 0.18 9.26 -6.60
CA CYS A 130 -0.34 9.56 -7.94
C CYS A 130 -0.22 11.06 -8.29
N ASN A 131 -0.40 11.94 -7.32
CA ASN A 131 -0.26 13.39 -7.55
C ASN A 131 1.20 13.79 -7.76
N THR A 132 2.14 13.18 -7.02
CA THR A 132 3.58 13.40 -7.18
C THR A 132 4.06 12.96 -8.57
N TYR A 133 3.54 11.86 -9.07
CA TYR A 133 3.86 11.31 -10.40
C TYR A 133 2.83 11.70 -11.47
N SER A 134 2.35 12.94 -11.41
CA SER A 134 1.44 13.52 -12.40
C SER A 134 2.19 14.41 -13.39
N VAL A 135 1.94 14.22 -14.67
CA VAL A 135 2.53 15.01 -15.74
C VAL A 135 1.42 15.82 -16.42
N THR A 136 1.60 17.13 -16.50
CA THR A 136 0.66 18.06 -17.16
C THR A 136 0.36 17.59 -18.58
N GLY A 137 -0.93 17.45 -18.92
CA GLY A 137 -1.38 16.96 -20.24
C GLY A 137 -1.29 15.46 -20.47
N SER A 138 -0.55 14.70 -19.62
CA SER A 138 -0.38 13.26 -19.77
C SER A 138 -1.04 12.44 -18.65
N GLY A 139 -1.44 13.11 -17.55
CA GLY A 139 -2.10 12.49 -16.41
C GLY A 139 -1.15 11.79 -15.45
N LYS A 140 -1.70 10.97 -14.56
CA LYS A 140 -0.97 10.30 -13.49
C LYS A 140 -0.22 9.08 -14.02
N ARG A 141 0.99 8.88 -13.51
CA ARG A 141 1.90 7.78 -13.89
C ARG A 141 2.57 7.20 -12.64
N PRO A 142 1.79 6.60 -11.70
CA PRO A 142 2.36 6.06 -10.47
C PRO A 142 3.34 4.91 -10.76
N ILE A 143 4.46 4.92 -10.06
CA ILE A 143 5.45 3.82 -10.12
C ILE A 143 5.17 2.74 -9.09
N TYR A 144 4.45 3.04 -8.02
CA TYR A 144 3.86 2.05 -7.13
C TYR A 144 2.42 1.80 -7.56
N TRP A 145 2.03 0.53 -7.64
CA TRP A 145 0.69 0.13 -8.02
C TRP A 145 -0.01 -0.48 -6.80
N LEU A 146 -1.25 -0.08 -6.60
CA LEU A 146 -2.04 -0.54 -5.47
C LEU A 146 -3.11 -1.52 -5.95
N PHE A 147 -2.95 -2.81 -5.62
CA PHE A 147 -4.04 -3.77 -5.64
C PHE A 147 -5.05 -3.38 -4.56
N ASP A 148 -6.33 -3.30 -4.92
CA ASP A 148 -7.38 -2.75 -4.05
C ASP A 148 -8.68 -3.50 -4.26
N SER A 149 -9.12 -4.26 -3.26
CA SER A 149 -10.37 -5.04 -3.33
C SER A 149 -11.62 -4.15 -3.35
N GLY A 150 -11.53 -2.91 -2.89
CA GLY A 150 -12.63 -1.95 -2.97
C GLY A 150 -12.86 -1.11 -1.71
N LYS A 151 -14.10 -0.63 -1.56
CA LYS A 151 -14.47 0.41 -0.59
C LYS A 151 -14.50 -0.06 0.87
N GLN A 152 -14.57 -1.35 1.10
CA GLN A 152 -14.60 -1.91 2.46
C GLN A 152 -13.20 -2.05 3.06
N ASN A 153 -12.15 -1.76 2.28
CA ASN A 153 -10.75 -1.96 2.67
C ASN A 153 -10.49 -3.41 3.14
N GLY A 154 -11.09 -4.39 2.48
CA GLY A 154 -10.90 -5.80 2.83
C GLY A 154 -9.47 -6.24 2.58
N PHE A 155 -8.92 -5.83 1.43
CA PHE A 155 -7.55 -6.14 1.05
C PHE A 155 -6.95 -5.04 0.18
N LYS A 156 -5.72 -4.66 0.50
CA LYS A 156 -4.86 -3.83 -0.34
C LYS A 156 -3.42 -4.34 -0.27
N ALA A 157 -2.71 -4.24 -1.39
CA ALA A 157 -1.28 -4.50 -1.46
C ALA A 157 -0.60 -3.53 -2.43
N LEU A 158 0.52 -2.98 -2.02
CA LEU A 158 1.34 -2.10 -2.83
C LEU A 158 2.48 -2.88 -3.46
N ILE A 159 2.78 -2.61 -4.73
CA ILE A 159 3.93 -3.16 -5.44
C ILE A 159 4.72 -2.04 -6.11
N TYR A 160 5.99 -2.28 -6.38
CA TYR A 160 6.84 -1.43 -7.22
C TYR A 160 6.88 -2.00 -8.65
N MET A 161 6.33 -1.27 -9.63
CA MET A 161 6.15 -1.77 -11.00
C MET A 161 7.46 -2.20 -11.68
N HIS A 162 8.59 -1.58 -11.33
CA HIS A 162 9.88 -1.95 -11.92
C HIS A 162 10.43 -3.30 -11.42
N ARG A 163 9.83 -3.87 -10.38
CA ARG A 163 10.11 -5.22 -9.86
C ARG A 163 8.98 -6.21 -10.15
N TYR A 164 7.99 -5.81 -10.94
CA TYR A 164 6.89 -6.68 -11.34
C TYR A 164 7.40 -7.83 -12.22
N ASP A 165 6.90 -9.02 -11.97
CA ASP A 165 7.06 -10.22 -12.80
C ASP A 165 5.71 -10.88 -13.10
N ALA A 166 5.69 -11.84 -14.03
CA ALA A 166 4.46 -12.54 -14.43
C ALA A 166 3.81 -13.36 -13.29
N ASP A 167 4.53 -13.63 -12.21
CA ASP A 167 4.03 -14.35 -11.03
C ASP A 167 3.49 -13.42 -9.95
N THR A 168 3.75 -12.12 -10.04
CA THR A 168 3.37 -11.13 -9.02
C THR A 168 1.88 -11.18 -8.69
N VAL A 169 0.98 -11.23 -9.70
CA VAL A 169 -0.47 -11.30 -9.45
C VAL A 169 -0.87 -12.61 -8.76
N GLY A 170 -0.22 -13.71 -9.12
CA GLY A 170 -0.40 -15.00 -8.47
C GLY A 170 -0.02 -14.95 -6.99
N LYS A 171 1.15 -14.39 -6.67
CA LYS A 171 1.61 -14.18 -5.29
C LYS A 171 0.68 -13.27 -4.49
N VAL A 172 0.25 -12.13 -5.07
CA VAL A 172 -0.74 -11.24 -4.43
C VAL A 172 -2.00 -12.00 -4.05
N ARG A 173 -2.48 -12.88 -4.92
CA ARG A 173 -3.67 -13.70 -4.65
C ARG A 173 -3.41 -14.74 -3.57
N THR A 174 -2.41 -15.63 -3.76
CA THR A 174 -2.23 -16.83 -2.92
C THR A 174 -1.58 -16.53 -1.57
N ASP A 175 -0.58 -15.66 -1.57
CA ASP A 175 0.25 -15.43 -0.38
C ASP A 175 -0.28 -14.28 0.49
N TYR A 176 -1.14 -13.41 -0.09
CA TYR A 176 -1.66 -12.25 0.61
C TYR A 176 -3.20 -12.22 0.68
N LEU A 177 -3.92 -12.19 -0.44
CA LEU A 177 -5.39 -12.08 -0.42
C LEU A 177 -6.04 -13.25 0.33
N HIS A 178 -5.65 -14.49 0.04
CA HIS A 178 -6.21 -15.68 0.73
C HIS A 178 -5.87 -15.69 2.23
N LYS A 179 -4.69 -15.21 2.61
CA LYS A 179 -4.35 -15.06 4.02
C LYS A 179 -5.18 -13.96 4.68
N ALA A 180 -5.35 -12.81 4.01
CA ALA A 180 -6.20 -11.73 4.51
C ALA A 180 -7.65 -12.21 4.74
N GLN A 181 -8.24 -12.95 3.80
CA GLN A 181 -9.56 -13.57 3.96
C GLN A 181 -9.61 -14.44 5.23
N LYS A 182 -8.63 -15.31 5.43
CA LYS A 182 -8.58 -16.19 6.60
C LYS A 182 -8.43 -15.42 7.91
N TYR A 183 -7.63 -14.34 7.93
CA TYR A 183 -7.50 -13.49 9.11
C TYR A 183 -8.82 -12.77 9.44
N VAL A 184 -9.50 -12.21 8.43
CA VAL A 184 -10.79 -11.55 8.63
C VAL A 184 -11.88 -12.55 9.06
N GLU A 185 -11.89 -13.78 8.52
CA GLU A 185 -12.78 -14.86 9.00
C GLU A 185 -12.54 -15.18 10.47
N THR A 186 -11.28 -15.32 10.88
CA THR A 186 -10.92 -15.59 12.29
C THR A 186 -11.32 -14.43 13.20
N ALA A 187 -11.10 -13.18 12.77
CA ALA A 187 -11.51 -12.00 13.50
C ALA A 187 -13.05 -11.90 13.64
N MET A 188 -13.79 -12.29 12.57
CA MET A 188 -15.25 -12.35 12.62
C MET A 188 -15.75 -13.42 13.61
N GLN A 189 -15.12 -14.61 13.63
CA GLN A 189 -15.46 -15.65 14.59
C GLN A 189 -15.19 -15.20 16.04
N SER A 190 -14.08 -14.53 16.29
CA SER A 190 -13.75 -13.93 17.59
C SER A 190 -14.76 -12.86 18.00
N ALA A 191 -15.20 -12.02 17.07
CA ALA A 191 -16.23 -11.03 17.33
C ALA A 191 -17.59 -11.69 17.63
N GLN A 192 -17.93 -12.79 16.95
CA GLN A 192 -19.14 -13.57 17.23
C GLN A 192 -19.08 -14.18 18.63
N TYR A 193 -17.96 -14.79 19.01
CA TYR A 193 -17.77 -15.30 20.36
C TYR A 193 -17.94 -14.20 21.42
N THR A 194 -17.37 -13.02 21.17
CA THR A 194 -17.56 -11.86 22.04
C THR A 194 -19.02 -11.44 22.16
N LEU A 195 -19.76 -11.40 21.03
CA LEU A 195 -21.18 -11.06 21.02
C LEU A 195 -22.02 -12.02 21.87
N ASP A 196 -21.75 -13.32 21.75
CA ASP A 196 -22.49 -14.39 22.41
C ASP A 196 -22.24 -14.40 23.94
N ASN A 197 -21.03 -13.97 24.37
CA ASN A 197 -20.61 -14.02 25.78
C ASN A 197 -20.56 -12.64 26.46
N ALA A 198 -20.79 -11.54 25.75
CA ALA A 198 -20.72 -10.21 26.31
C ALA A 198 -21.80 -9.94 27.34
N SER A 199 -21.41 -9.40 28.49
CA SER A 199 -22.31 -9.01 29.58
C SER A 199 -22.85 -7.58 29.43
N SER A 200 -22.14 -6.70 28.70
CA SER A 200 -22.55 -5.31 28.51
C SER A 200 -23.14 -5.03 27.12
N SER A 201 -24.10 -4.10 27.07
CA SER A 201 -24.68 -3.66 25.80
C SER A 201 -23.64 -2.94 24.90
N SER A 202 -22.65 -2.30 25.50
CA SER A 202 -21.56 -1.64 24.79
C SER A 202 -20.68 -2.66 24.04
N GLU A 203 -20.29 -3.75 24.70
CA GLU A 203 -19.51 -4.84 24.09
C GLU A 203 -20.29 -5.51 22.96
N LYS A 204 -21.59 -5.82 23.18
CA LYS A 204 -22.48 -6.38 22.17
C LYS A 204 -22.56 -5.47 20.93
N SER A 205 -22.71 -4.17 21.15
CA SER A 205 -22.78 -3.21 20.06
C SER A 205 -21.47 -3.11 19.27
N LYS A 206 -20.30 -3.17 19.95
CA LYS A 206 -18.99 -3.20 19.30
C LYS A 206 -18.82 -4.47 18.47
N ALA A 207 -19.11 -5.64 19.06
CA ALA A 207 -18.99 -6.94 18.38
C ALA A 207 -19.89 -6.99 17.13
N THR A 208 -21.15 -6.53 17.23
CA THR A 208 -22.07 -6.46 16.08
C THR A 208 -21.53 -5.59 14.94
N ARG A 209 -20.95 -4.43 15.28
CA ARG A 209 -20.33 -3.56 14.27
C ARG A 209 -19.13 -4.23 13.60
N SER A 210 -18.28 -4.91 14.37
CA SER A 210 -17.14 -5.66 13.85
C SER A 210 -17.59 -6.79 12.90
N ILE A 211 -18.58 -7.58 13.29
CA ILE A 211 -19.13 -8.65 12.46
C ILE A 211 -19.69 -8.06 11.15
N THR A 212 -20.42 -6.96 11.21
CA THR A 212 -20.95 -6.29 10.02
C THR A 212 -19.84 -5.80 9.09
N LYS A 213 -18.75 -5.25 9.65
CA LYS A 213 -17.57 -4.83 8.91
C LYS A 213 -16.92 -6.03 8.21
N TYR A 214 -16.59 -7.07 8.95
CA TYR A 214 -15.91 -8.27 8.44
C TYR A 214 -16.74 -9.00 7.37
N THR A 215 -18.06 -9.09 7.54
CA THR A 215 -18.96 -9.66 6.53
C THR A 215 -18.87 -8.92 5.19
N LYS A 216 -18.83 -7.58 5.22
CA LYS A 216 -18.68 -6.76 4.01
C LYS A 216 -17.31 -6.90 3.38
N GLN A 217 -16.25 -6.96 4.18
CA GLN A 217 -14.88 -7.16 3.72
C GLN A 217 -14.72 -8.53 3.03
N LEU A 218 -15.23 -9.59 3.64
CA LEU A 218 -15.18 -10.94 3.06
C LEU A 218 -15.94 -11.03 1.73
N ALA A 219 -17.14 -10.45 1.66
CA ALA A 219 -17.92 -10.41 0.42
C ALA A 219 -17.20 -9.64 -0.69
N GLU A 220 -16.55 -8.53 -0.37
CA GLU A 220 -15.74 -7.74 -1.30
C GLU A 220 -14.52 -8.53 -1.78
N MET A 221 -13.76 -9.13 -0.87
CA MET A 221 -12.59 -9.95 -1.19
C MET A 221 -12.94 -11.19 -2.01
N GLN A 222 -14.11 -11.79 -1.83
CA GLN A 222 -14.55 -12.95 -2.61
C GLN A 222 -14.73 -12.58 -4.09
N ILE A 223 -15.41 -11.49 -4.39
CA ILE A 223 -15.58 -10.99 -5.75
C ILE A 223 -14.20 -10.61 -6.36
N TYR A 224 -13.36 -10.01 -5.57
CA TYR A 224 -12.01 -9.64 -5.99
C TYR A 224 -11.14 -10.87 -6.28
N ASP A 225 -11.28 -11.96 -5.50
CA ASP A 225 -10.54 -13.20 -5.71
C ASP A 225 -10.88 -13.85 -7.06
N GLU A 226 -12.14 -13.82 -7.48
CA GLU A 226 -12.55 -14.30 -8.80
C GLU A 226 -11.89 -13.50 -9.92
N ALA A 227 -11.84 -12.17 -9.79
CA ALA A 227 -11.20 -11.30 -10.77
C ALA A 227 -9.70 -11.50 -10.85
N ILE A 228 -9.01 -11.51 -9.68
CA ILE A 228 -7.55 -11.66 -9.63
C ILE A 228 -7.11 -13.06 -10.08
N ALA A 229 -7.91 -14.10 -9.81
CA ALA A 229 -7.65 -15.46 -10.30
C ALA A 229 -7.59 -15.51 -11.84
N HIS A 230 -8.50 -14.78 -12.50
CA HIS A 230 -8.54 -14.72 -13.96
C HIS A 230 -7.26 -14.09 -14.53
N ILE A 231 -6.79 -13.01 -13.95
CA ILE A 231 -5.57 -12.31 -14.39
C ILE A 231 -4.30 -13.08 -14.01
N ALA A 232 -4.25 -13.67 -12.81
CA ALA A 232 -3.12 -14.48 -12.35
C ALA A 232 -2.83 -15.65 -13.30
N ASN A 233 -3.88 -16.31 -13.79
CA ASN A 233 -3.76 -17.43 -14.73
C ASN A 233 -3.22 -16.99 -16.11
N GLN A 234 -3.38 -15.73 -16.48
CA GLN A 234 -2.86 -15.20 -17.75
C GLN A 234 -1.36 -14.89 -17.68
N ARG A 235 -0.76 -14.81 -16.49
CA ARG A 235 0.66 -14.49 -16.28
C ARG A 235 1.10 -13.28 -17.11
N ILE A 236 0.33 -12.19 -17.01
CA ILE A 236 0.53 -10.97 -17.81
C ILE A 236 1.94 -10.44 -17.58
N GLU A 237 2.65 -10.19 -18.66
CA GLU A 237 3.92 -9.47 -18.66
C GLU A 237 3.68 -7.98 -18.92
N ILE A 238 4.52 -7.14 -18.34
CA ILE A 238 4.55 -5.71 -18.61
C ILE A 238 5.83 -5.35 -19.34
N ASP A 239 5.72 -4.37 -20.25
CA ASP A 239 6.86 -3.76 -20.90
C ASP A 239 7.00 -2.33 -20.38
N LEU A 240 8.12 -2.02 -19.73
CA LEU A 240 8.35 -0.69 -19.15
C LEU A 240 8.37 0.42 -20.21
N ASP A 241 8.73 0.09 -21.46
CA ASP A 241 8.77 1.03 -22.59
C ASP A 241 7.36 1.43 -23.06
N ASP A 242 6.35 0.58 -22.87
CA ASP A 242 4.94 0.91 -23.13
C ASP A 242 4.40 2.03 -22.22
N GLY A 243 5.08 2.27 -21.12
CA GLY A 243 4.71 3.26 -20.11
C GLY A 243 3.57 2.81 -19.18
N VAL A 244 3.38 3.60 -18.12
CA VAL A 244 2.49 3.24 -17.00
C VAL A 244 1.05 3.01 -17.43
N LYS A 245 0.47 3.86 -18.27
CA LYS A 245 -0.96 3.77 -18.61
C LYS A 245 -1.34 2.50 -19.37
N ILE A 246 -0.53 2.08 -20.32
CA ILE A 246 -0.78 0.89 -21.14
C ILE A 246 -0.70 -0.34 -20.25
N ASN A 247 0.36 -0.44 -19.46
CA ASN A 247 0.54 -1.55 -18.55
C ASN A 247 -0.55 -1.60 -17.47
N TYR A 248 -0.91 -0.45 -16.88
CA TYR A 248 -1.95 -0.35 -15.85
C TYR A 248 -3.32 -0.83 -16.36
N ALA A 249 -3.65 -0.52 -17.60
CA ALA A 249 -4.92 -0.91 -18.21
C ALA A 249 -5.10 -2.43 -18.35
N LYS A 250 -3.99 -3.21 -18.41
CA LYS A 250 -4.02 -4.68 -18.47
C LYS A 250 -4.69 -5.31 -17.23
N PHE A 251 -4.78 -4.59 -16.11
CA PHE A 251 -5.30 -5.06 -14.84
C PHE A 251 -6.67 -4.45 -14.49
N GLN A 252 -7.33 -3.81 -15.44
CA GLN A 252 -8.60 -3.11 -15.21
C GLN A 252 -9.76 -3.74 -15.99
N GLY A 253 -10.98 -3.58 -15.46
CA GLY A 253 -12.21 -3.97 -16.14
C GLY A 253 -12.39 -5.48 -16.33
N VAL A 254 -11.83 -6.29 -15.43
CA VAL A 254 -11.96 -7.76 -15.47
C VAL A 254 -13.42 -8.15 -15.28
N GLU A 255 -13.97 -8.94 -16.20
CA GLU A 255 -15.36 -9.38 -16.14
C GLU A 255 -15.50 -10.62 -15.25
N VAL A 256 -16.27 -10.47 -14.17
CA VAL A 256 -16.63 -11.54 -13.24
C VAL A 256 -18.08 -11.94 -13.50
N ALA A 257 -18.31 -13.20 -13.84
CA ALA A 257 -19.64 -13.74 -14.08
C ALA A 257 -20.47 -13.72 -12.78
N GLN A 258 -21.74 -13.32 -12.88
CA GLN A 258 -22.67 -13.36 -11.75
C GLN A 258 -23.90 -14.20 -12.16
N GLU A 259 -24.29 -15.15 -11.29
CA GLU A 259 -25.45 -15.99 -11.54
C GLU A 259 -26.73 -15.14 -11.68
N GLY A 260 -27.40 -15.25 -12.82
CA GLY A 260 -28.66 -14.54 -13.11
C GLY A 260 -28.54 -13.01 -13.27
N LYS A 261 -27.32 -12.45 -13.36
CA LYS A 261 -27.07 -11.01 -13.51
C LYS A 261 -26.06 -10.74 -14.63
N LYS A 262 -25.96 -9.47 -15.03
CA LYS A 262 -24.88 -9.00 -15.90
C LYS A 262 -23.53 -9.16 -15.21
N ALA A 263 -22.51 -9.57 -15.96
CA ALA A 263 -21.14 -9.66 -15.46
C ALA A 263 -20.70 -8.34 -14.81
N LEU A 264 -20.04 -8.44 -13.65
CA LEU A 264 -19.47 -7.30 -12.94
C LEU A 264 -18.07 -7.01 -13.49
N LYS A 265 -17.78 -5.73 -13.73
CA LYS A 265 -16.42 -5.29 -14.06
C LYS A 265 -15.68 -4.93 -12.80
N VAL A 266 -14.56 -5.57 -12.58
CA VAL A 266 -13.68 -5.38 -11.42
C VAL A 266 -12.35 -4.80 -11.88
N ASP A 267 -11.93 -3.70 -11.29
CA ASP A 267 -10.59 -3.16 -11.45
C ASP A 267 -9.70 -3.81 -10.38
N LEU A 268 -8.56 -4.40 -10.77
CA LEU A 268 -7.64 -4.99 -9.79
C LEU A 268 -6.76 -3.94 -9.11
N LEU A 269 -6.42 -2.88 -9.83
CA LEU A 269 -5.62 -1.77 -9.32
C LEU A 269 -6.52 -0.57 -8.99
N ALA A 270 -6.14 0.17 -7.97
CA ALA A 270 -6.83 1.40 -7.58
C ALA A 270 -6.87 2.42 -8.72
N LYS A 271 -7.89 3.27 -8.78
CA LYS A 271 -8.03 4.30 -9.83
C LYS A 271 -6.93 5.36 -9.72
N ILE A 272 -6.33 5.71 -10.85
CA ILE A 272 -5.31 6.74 -11.00
C ILE A 272 -5.86 8.01 -11.65
#